data_8a5177402a2e1c904d85eb9aa11845a9
#
_entry.id   8a5177402a2e1c904d85eb9aa11845a9
#
_cell.length_a   1.000
_cell.length_b   1.000
_cell.length_c   1.000
_cell.angle_alpha   90.00
_cell.angle_beta   90.00
_cell.angle_gamma   90.00
#
_symmetry.space_group_name_H-M   'P 1'
#
loop_
_entity.id
_entity.type
_entity.pdbx_description
1 polymer ?
#
loop_
_entity_poly.entity_id
_entity_poly.type
_entity_poly.pdbx_seq_one_letter_code
_entity_poly.pdbx_strand_id
1 'polypeptide(L)'
;MHILVTADTLGGVWTYTRELVTGLVLGRDRVTLVSFGDIPADAQTLWMQNLPNLDYRPTAFKLEWMLDSEADMEASSRYLAAVIAESKPDLLHFSQFYYGALECDVPRVVVAHSDVVSWWMAVHRKSPPQTDWLRWYRQVVARGLHAATTVVAPSRWMLDQIELHYGKLASSSVVHNGRTPTLFNPYISKQENIVTVGRLWDSGKNVSLLLRREMPGTVRIVGCDRHPEWRNGAFAAEMVRPNVHLDPEQDERQIVQTLARAGIYAATSQYEPFGLAPVEAALSRCAIVASDIPSFRELWDGAAIFFHNNDEESLFAALERLHGSPELRRDQGNLAYHHARRHFSAERMVAAYKDLYRRLVPAQALSA
;
A
#
# COMPACT_ATOMS: atom_id res chain seq x y z
N MET A 1 -7.29 -2.14 24.76
CA MET A 1 -7.01 -0.76 24.31
C MET A 1 -8.07 -0.33 23.31
N HIS A 2 -8.47 0.94 23.30
CA HIS A 2 -9.36 1.49 22.28
C HIS A 2 -8.52 2.34 21.31
N ILE A 3 -8.50 1.97 20.03
CA ILE A 3 -7.72 2.63 18.99
C ILE A 3 -8.66 3.27 17.97
N LEU A 4 -8.50 4.56 17.69
CA LEU A 4 -9.14 5.19 16.56
C LEU A 4 -8.19 5.10 15.36
N VAL A 5 -8.66 4.48 14.27
CA VAL A 5 -7.91 4.27 13.04
C VAL A 5 -8.56 5.09 11.92
N THR A 6 -7.76 5.84 11.16
CA THR A 6 -8.23 6.44 9.91
C THR A 6 -7.73 5.66 8.70
N ALA A 7 -8.53 5.62 7.65
CA ALA A 7 -8.20 4.89 6.43
C ALA A 7 -8.51 5.71 5.17
N ASP A 8 -7.70 5.50 4.14
CA ASP A 8 -8.00 5.83 2.76
C ASP A 8 -8.69 4.61 2.13
N THR A 9 -9.83 4.80 1.50
CA THR A 9 -10.58 3.73 0.83
C THR A 9 -10.02 3.36 -0.53
N LEU A 10 -9.01 4.09 -1.01
CA LEU A 10 -8.41 3.88 -2.31
C LEU A 10 -7.11 3.05 -2.23
N GLY A 11 -7.05 1.99 -3.02
CA GLY A 11 -5.84 1.21 -3.22
C GLY A 11 -5.35 0.41 -2.00
N GLY A 12 -4.03 0.32 -1.84
CA GLY A 12 -3.37 -0.56 -0.85
C GLY A 12 -3.58 -0.17 0.61
N VAL A 13 -3.92 1.09 0.91
CA VAL A 13 -4.16 1.55 2.29
C VAL A 13 -5.41 0.88 2.86
N TRP A 14 -6.46 0.67 2.05
CA TRP A 14 -7.65 -0.05 2.50
C TRP A 14 -7.35 -1.51 2.86
N THR A 15 -6.56 -2.19 2.02
CA THR A 15 -6.11 -3.56 2.29
C THR A 15 -5.25 -3.65 3.55
N TYR A 16 -4.29 -2.73 3.72
CA TYR A 16 -3.50 -2.60 4.95
C TYR A 16 -4.38 -2.39 6.19
N THR A 17 -5.34 -1.46 6.11
CA THR A 17 -6.26 -1.15 7.21
C THR A 17 -7.08 -2.35 7.62
N ARG A 18 -7.60 -3.11 6.65
CA ARG A 18 -8.33 -4.36 6.92
C ARG A 18 -7.48 -5.36 7.70
N GLU A 19 -6.25 -5.61 7.28
CA GLU A 19 -5.36 -6.55 7.97
C GLU A 19 -5.05 -6.06 9.40
N LEU A 20 -4.76 -4.78 9.57
CA LEU A 20 -4.46 -4.19 10.87
C LEU A 20 -5.66 -4.26 11.81
N VAL A 21 -6.82 -3.73 11.36
CA VAL A 21 -8.05 -3.65 12.17
C VAL A 21 -8.55 -5.05 12.54
N THR A 22 -8.56 -5.98 11.59
CA THR A 22 -8.92 -7.37 11.86
C THR A 22 -8.03 -7.98 12.95
N GLY A 23 -6.72 -7.81 12.83
CA GLY A 23 -5.78 -8.35 13.83
C GLY A 23 -5.91 -7.69 15.21
N LEU A 24 -6.16 -6.39 15.28
CA LEU A 24 -6.41 -5.66 16.53
C LEU A 24 -7.69 -6.18 17.22
N VAL A 25 -8.80 -6.26 16.48
CA VAL A 25 -10.09 -6.69 17.04
C VAL A 25 -10.06 -8.15 17.47
N LEU A 26 -9.47 -9.05 16.67
CA LEU A 26 -9.25 -10.45 17.07
C LEU A 26 -8.33 -10.56 18.29
N GLY A 27 -7.39 -9.62 18.44
CA GLY A 27 -6.54 -9.45 19.62
C GLY A 27 -7.22 -8.78 20.82
N ARG A 28 -8.56 -8.63 20.80
CA ARG A 28 -9.43 -8.07 21.84
C ARG A 28 -9.28 -6.56 22.06
N ASP A 29 -8.70 -5.82 21.11
CA ASP A 29 -8.73 -4.38 21.13
C ASP A 29 -10.10 -3.88 20.59
N ARG A 30 -10.53 -2.70 21.01
CA ARG A 30 -11.66 -1.98 20.43
C ARG A 30 -11.14 -1.04 19.36
N VAL A 31 -11.80 -0.97 18.21
CA VAL A 31 -11.41 -0.08 17.12
C VAL A 31 -12.58 0.79 16.70
N THR A 32 -12.36 2.11 16.64
CA THR A 32 -13.21 3.03 15.87
C THR A 32 -12.48 3.30 14.55
N LEU A 33 -13.05 2.85 13.44
CA LEU A 33 -12.50 3.04 12.09
C LEU A 33 -13.26 4.16 11.38
N VAL A 34 -12.54 5.21 10.99
CA VAL A 34 -13.09 6.31 10.16
C VAL A 34 -12.42 6.23 8.78
N SER A 35 -13.23 6.11 7.73
CA SER A 35 -12.70 6.11 6.36
C SER A 35 -12.99 7.42 5.63
N PHE A 36 -12.06 7.79 4.74
CA PHE A 36 -12.07 8.99 3.91
C PHE A 36 -11.88 8.61 2.44
N GLY A 37 -12.26 9.51 1.54
CA GLY A 37 -12.31 9.26 0.11
C GLY A 37 -13.71 8.84 -0.32
N ASP A 38 -13.83 7.83 -1.16
CA ASP A 38 -15.13 7.30 -1.55
C ASP A 38 -15.74 6.42 -0.44
N ILE A 39 -17.07 6.42 -0.34
CA ILE A 39 -17.75 5.46 0.53
C ILE A 39 -17.62 4.07 -0.08
N PRO A 40 -17.01 3.10 0.65
CA PRO A 40 -16.82 1.76 0.11
C PRO A 40 -18.14 1.06 -0.21
N ALA A 41 -18.15 0.30 -1.28
CA ALA A 41 -19.27 -0.59 -1.59
C ALA A 41 -19.39 -1.72 -0.53
N ASP A 42 -20.60 -2.31 -0.41
CA ASP A 42 -20.87 -3.38 0.54
C ASP A 42 -19.85 -4.53 0.46
N ALA A 43 -19.46 -4.92 -0.75
CA ALA A 43 -18.47 -5.97 -0.96
C ALA A 43 -17.10 -5.65 -0.34
N GLN A 44 -16.72 -4.37 -0.28
CA GLN A 44 -15.45 -3.92 0.29
C GLN A 44 -15.48 -3.88 1.82
N THR A 45 -16.65 -3.97 2.45
CA THR A 45 -16.85 -3.92 3.91
C THR A 45 -17.28 -5.25 4.52
N LEU A 46 -17.50 -6.31 3.71
CA LEU A 46 -17.92 -7.64 4.18
C LEU A 46 -17.01 -8.22 5.28
N TRP A 47 -15.73 -7.91 5.28
CA TRP A 47 -14.78 -8.37 6.28
C TRP A 47 -15.06 -7.84 7.71
N MET A 48 -15.84 -6.77 7.82
CA MET A 48 -16.20 -6.15 9.12
C MET A 48 -17.34 -6.89 9.85
N GLN A 49 -18.14 -7.67 9.14
CA GLN A 49 -19.38 -8.27 9.68
C GLN A 49 -19.17 -9.17 10.90
N ASN A 50 -17.97 -9.75 11.06
CA ASN A 50 -17.64 -10.64 12.17
C ASN A 50 -16.66 -10.01 13.18
N LEU A 51 -16.59 -8.68 13.25
CA LEU A 51 -15.71 -7.94 14.14
C LEU A 51 -16.51 -7.19 15.21
N PRO A 52 -16.85 -7.83 16.36
CA PRO A 52 -17.81 -7.28 17.33
C PRO A 52 -17.34 -6.00 18.03
N ASN A 53 -16.03 -5.75 18.09
CA ASN A 53 -15.44 -4.56 18.73
C ASN A 53 -15.03 -3.48 17.72
N LEU A 54 -15.59 -3.50 16.52
CA LEU A 54 -15.38 -2.51 15.48
C LEU A 54 -16.58 -1.57 15.39
N ASP A 55 -16.31 -0.26 15.57
CA ASP A 55 -17.22 0.84 15.25
C ASP A 55 -16.75 1.48 13.94
N TYR A 56 -17.51 1.30 12.86
CA TYR A 56 -17.14 1.80 11.52
C TYR A 56 -17.94 3.04 11.14
N ARG A 57 -17.22 4.09 10.73
CA ARG A 57 -17.79 5.41 10.38
C ARG A 57 -17.29 5.85 8.99
N PRO A 58 -17.99 5.48 7.90
CA PRO A 58 -17.61 5.91 6.55
C PRO A 58 -17.90 7.40 6.36
N THR A 59 -16.99 8.08 5.63
CA THR A 59 -17.17 9.46 5.18
C THR A 59 -16.72 9.60 3.72
N ALA A 60 -17.19 10.65 3.05
CA ALA A 60 -16.83 10.97 1.66
C ALA A 60 -15.94 12.22 1.55
N PHE A 61 -15.30 12.66 2.65
CA PHE A 61 -14.35 13.76 2.57
C PHE A 61 -13.16 13.42 1.70
N LYS A 62 -12.71 14.36 0.89
CA LYS A 62 -11.49 14.22 0.09
C LYS A 62 -10.27 13.94 0.95
N LEU A 63 -9.26 13.35 0.34
CA LEU A 63 -7.96 13.10 0.94
C LEU A 63 -6.99 14.25 0.64
N GLU A 64 -6.02 14.47 1.51
CA GLU A 64 -5.08 15.60 1.43
C GLU A 64 -4.27 15.67 0.13
N TRP A 65 -4.08 14.54 -0.54
CA TRP A 65 -3.36 14.46 -1.81
C TRP A 65 -4.24 14.75 -3.05
N MET A 66 -5.56 14.89 -2.87
CA MET A 66 -6.49 15.26 -3.94
C MET A 66 -6.47 16.77 -4.18
N LEU A 67 -6.78 17.18 -5.40
CA LEU A 67 -6.92 18.59 -5.73
C LEU A 67 -8.16 19.20 -5.02
N ASP A 68 -8.05 20.48 -4.64
CA ASP A 68 -9.13 21.24 -3.99
C ASP A 68 -9.68 20.53 -2.73
N SER A 69 -8.77 19.98 -1.90
CA SER A 69 -9.13 19.23 -0.69
C SER A 69 -9.12 20.07 0.59
N GLU A 70 -8.69 21.33 0.56
CA GLU A 70 -8.46 22.16 1.76
C GLU A 70 -9.71 22.26 2.65
N ALA A 71 -10.87 22.56 2.05
CA ALA A 71 -12.13 22.69 2.79
C ALA A 71 -12.59 21.35 3.39
N ASP A 72 -12.36 20.24 2.66
CA ASP A 72 -12.65 18.90 3.15
C ASP A 72 -11.74 18.52 4.32
N MET A 73 -10.44 18.88 4.26
CA MET A 73 -9.50 18.63 5.37
C MET A 73 -9.90 19.37 6.65
N GLU A 74 -10.37 20.60 6.55
CA GLU A 74 -10.90 21.35 7.71
C GLU A 74 -12.20 20.73 8.25
N ALA A 75 -13.13 20.38 7.36
CA ALA A 75 -14.43 19.79 7.74
C ALA A 75 -14.23 18.41 8.38
N SER A 76 -13.40 17.57 7.78
CA SER A 76 -13.06 16.23 8.30
C SER A 76 -12.30 16.29 9.62
N SER A 77 -11.45 17.29 9.86
CA SER A 77 -10.80 17.51 11.16
C SER A 77 -11.80 17.81 12.27
N ARG A 78 -12.80 18.67 12.00
CA ARG A 78 -13.88 18.95 12.97
C ARG A 78 -14.70 17.70 13.26
N TYR A 79 -15.04 16.92 12.22
CA TYR A 79 -15.73 15.64 12.37
C TYR A 79 -14.90 14.65 13.21
N LEU A 80 -13.63 14.50 12.89
CA LEU A 80 -12.71 13.58 13.58
C LEU A 80 -12.52 13.98 15.05
N ALA A 81 -12.41 15.28 15.35
CA ALA A 81 -12.36 15.79 16.72
C ALA A 81 -13.64 15.43 17.53
N ALA A 82 -14.82 15.54 16.91
CA ALA A 82 -16.08 15.11 17.53
C ALA A 82 -16.11 13.60 17.80
N VAL A 83 -15.64 12.78 16.83
CA VAL A 83 -15.53 11.33 17.01
C VAL A 83 -14.55 10.96 18.13
N ILE A 84 -13.42 11.65 18.24
CA ILE A 84 -12.44 11.44 19.34
C ILE A 84 -13.08 11.77 20.70
N ALA A 85 -13.77 12.92 20.79
CA ALA A 85 -14.43 13.34 22.03
C ALA A 85 -15.53 12.36 22.48
N GLU A 86 -16.30 11.80 21.53
CA GLU A 86 -17.36 10.81 21.77
C GLU A 86 -16.78 9.45 22.14
N SER A 87 -15.84 8.92 21.34
CA SER A 87 -15.36 7.54 21.46
C SER A 87 -14.25 7.36 22.51
N LYS A 88 -13.56 8.44 22.88
CA LYS A 88 -12.49 8.50 23.89
C LYS A 88 -11.43 7.40 23.67
N PRO A 89 -10.73 7.38 22.55
CA PRO A 89 -9.71 6.37 22.28
C PRO A 89 -8.46 6.59 23.15
N ASP A 90 -7.76 5.49 23.45
CA ASP A 90 -6.47 5.53 24.13
C ASP A 90 -5.32 5.96 23.19
N LEU A 91 -5.51 5.75 21.88
CA LEU A 91 -4.50 6.01 20.85
C LEU A 91 -5.16 6.31 19.50
N LEU A 92 -4.53 7.24 18.76
CA LEU A 92 -4.91 7.60 17.39
C LEU A 92 -3.90 6.99 16.39
N HIS A 93 -4.41 6.36 15.34
CA HIS A 93 -3.62 5.79 14.26
C HIS A 93 -4.11 6.36 12.93
N PHE A 94 -3.34 7.29 12.38
CA PHE A 94 -3.71 8.04 11.19
C PHE A 94 -2.95 7.55 9.95
N SER A 95 -3.66 7.26 8.89
CA SER A 95 -3.12 7.00 7.55
C SER A 95 -2.95 8.28 6.72
N GLN A 96 -3.40 9.43 7.24
CA GLN A 96 -3.28 10.75 6.62
C GLN A 96 -2.36 11.62 7.47
N PHE A 97 -1.46 12.37 6.81
CA PHE A 97 -0.52 13.27 7.48
C PHE A 97 -1.21 14.44 8.17
N TYR A 98 -2.25 14.99 7.51
CA TYR A 98 -2.96 16.18 7.97
C TYR A 98 -3.41 16.06 9.43
N TYR A 99 -3.96 14.91 9.82
CA TYR A 99 -4.50 14.70 11.16
C TYR A 99 -3.44 14.54 12.25
N GLY A 100 -2.18 14.37 11.88
CA GLY A 100 -1.08 14.38 12.84
C GLY A 100 -0.98 15.67 13.67
N ALA A 101 -1.46 16.79 13.11
CA ALA A 101 -1.50 18.10 13.78
C ALA A 101 -2.83 18.39 14.50
N LEU A 102 -3.73 17.42 14.62
CA LEU A 102 -5.02 17.61 15.32
C LEU A 102 -4.77 17.93 16.81
N GLU A 103 -5.41 18.98 17.32
CA GLU A 103 -5.26 19.41 18.71
C GLU A 103 -6.00 18.44 19.64
N CYS A 104 -5.26 17.58 20.33
CA CYS A 104 -5.75 16.67 21.37
C CYS A 104 -4.57 16.10 22.17
N ASP A 105 -4.83 15.62 23.39
CA ASP A 105 -3.82 15.04 24.29
C ASP A 105 -3.59 13.52 24.07
N VAL A 106 -4.35 12.91 23.15
CA VAL A 106 -4.22 11.48 22.88
C VAL A 106 -2.98 11.20 22.05
N PRO A 107 -2.14 10.20 22.41
CA PRO A 107 -0.99 9.81 21.60
C PRO A 107 -1.39 9.43 20.19
N ARG A 108 -0.59 9.88 19.21
CA ARG A 108 -0.92 9.67 17.79
C ARG A 108 0.23 9.11 16.97
N VAL A 109 -0.06 8.06 16.25
CA VAL A 109 0.78 7.46 15.23
C VAL A 109 0.33 7.97 13.87
N VAL A 110 1.25 8.47 13.06
CA VAL A 110 1.00 8.81 11.66
C VAL A 110 1.76 7.82 10.79
N VAL A 111 1.06 7.18 9.84
CA VAL A 111 1.67 6.22 8.93
C VAL A 111 1.92 6.84 7.56
N ALA A 112 3.18 6.92 7.18
CA ALA A 112 3.63 7.44 5.90
C ALA A 112 3.59 6.34 4.82
N HIS A 113 2.40 6.02 4.33
CA HIS A 113 2.21 4.99 3.30
C HIS A 113 2.81 5.39 1.95
N SER A 114 2.69 6.65 1.61
CA SER A 114 3.19 7.27 0.37
C SER A 114 3.19 8.79 0.52
N ASP A 115 3.91 9.49 -0.34
CA ASP A 115 3.98 10.96 -0.35
C ASP A 115 4.08 11.48 -1.79
N VAL A 116 3.37 12.56 -2.08
CA VAL A 116 3.30 13.15 -3.44
C VAL A 116 4.67 13.66 -3.90
N VAL A 117 5.46 14.25 -3.00
CA VAL A 117 6.78 14.80 -3.38
C VAL A 117 7.76 13.70 -3.74
N SER A 118 7.84 12.65 -2.92
CA SER A 118 8.69 11.49 -3.17
C SER A 118 8.26 10.71 -4.40
N TRP A 119 6.92 10.58 -4.63
CA TRP A 119 6.37 9.99 -5.86
C TRP A 119 6.80 10.78 -7.09
N TRP A 120 6.63 12.12 -7.05
CA TRP A 120 7.01 12.99 -8.18
C TRP A 120 8.51 12.90 -8.50
N MET A 121 9.36 12.94 -7.47
CA MET A 121 10.80 12.85 -7.62
C MET A 121 11.23 11.51 -8.25
N ALA A 122 10.64 10.40 -7.80
CA ALA A 122 10.96 9.08 -8.30
C ALA A 122 10.51 8.89 -9.77
N VAL A 123 9.31 9.36 -10.11
CA VAL A 123 8.70 9.17 -11.44
C VAL A 123 9.27 10.14 -12.47
N HIS A 124 9.37 11.42 -12.12
CA HIS A 124 9.78 12.46 -13.07
C HIS A 124 11.26 12.83 -13.00
N ARG A 125 11.99 12.37 -11.98
CA ARG A 125 13.43 12.67 -11.73
C ARG A 125 13.75 14.17 -11.73
N LYS A 126 12.79 14.99 -11.31
CA LYS A 126 12.90 16.45 -11.20
C LYS A 126 12.00 16.95 -10.07
N SER A 127 12.30 18.14 -9.55
CA SER A 127 11.46 18.76 -8.53
C SER A 127 10.04 19.00 -9.06
N PRO A 128 9.02 18.79 -8.21
CA PRO A 128 7.63 19.04 -8.59
C PRO A 128 7.38 20.54 -8.83
N PRO A 129 6.39 20.90 -9.67
CA PRO A 129 6.05 22.28 -9.96
C PRO A 129 5.58 23.01 -8.70
N GLN A 130 5.96 24.30 -8.55
CA GLN A 130 5.64 25.11 -7.38
C GLN A 130 4.23 25.70 -7.50
N THR A 131 3.18 24.89 -7.40
CA THR A 131 1.79 25.31 -7.37
C THR A 131 1.35 25.73 -5.98
N ASP A 132 0.25 26.48 -5.84
CA ASP A 132 -0.33 26.86 -4.55
C ASP A 132 -0.75 25.62 -3.77
N TRP A 133 -1.42 24.68 -4.43
CA TRP A 133 -1.80 23.41 -3.85
C TRP A 133 -0.59 22.63 -3.32
N LEU A 134 0.52 22.51 -4.07
CA LEU A 134 1.69 21.78 -3.59
C LEU A 134 2.37 22.47 -2.40
N ARG A 135 2.38 23.80 -2.36
CA ARG A 135 2.88 24.55 -1.20
C ARG A 135 2.04 24.27 0.04
N TRP A 136 0.71 24.32 -0.11
CA TRP A 136 -0.23 23.96 0.95
C TRP A 136 -0.02 22.50 1.39
N TYR A 137 -0.02 21.54 0.46
CA TYR A 137 0.22 20.12 0.75
C TYR A 137 1.48 19.90 1.57
N ARG A 138 2.62 20.44 1.12
CA ARG A 138 3.89 20.31 1.85
C ARG A 138 3.84 20.89 3.26
N GLN A 139 3.17 22.02 3.44
CA GLN A 139 3.02 22.66 4.77
C GLN A 139 2.20 21.79 5.72
N VAL A 140 1.06 21.27 5.26
CA VAL A 140 0.18 20.46 6.13
C VAL A 140 0.80 19.10 6.44
N VAL A 141 1.46 18.47 5.47
CA VAL A 141 2.21 17.22 5.68
C VAL A 141 3.34 17.45 6.71
N ALA A 142 4.18 18.46 6.52
CA ALA A 142 5.25 18.77 7.46
C ALA A 142 4.72 19.01 8.88
N ARG A 143 3.66 19.82 9.01
CA ARG A 143 3.01 20.10 10.30
C ARG A 143 2.50 18.83 10.97
N GLY A 144 1.82 17.96 10.21
CA GLY A 144 1.27 16.70 10.75
C GLY A 144 2.36 15.72 11.17
N LEU A 145 3.42 15.57 10.38
CA LEU A 145 4.56 14.71 10.68
C LEU A 145 5.29 15.15 11.97
N HIS A 146 5.54 16.46 12.13
CA HIS A 146 6.26 16.99 13.29
C HIS A 146 5.41 17.08 14.56
N ALA A 147 4.09 17.13 14.44
CA ALA A 147 3.17 17.10 15.58
C ALA A 147 2.78 15.69 16.04
N ALA A 148 3.06 14.65 15.24
CA ALA A 148 2.80 13.26 15.60
C ALA A 148 3.64 12.82 16.80
N THR A 149 3.10 11.96 17.67
CA THR A 149 3.88 11.32 18.75
C THR A 149 4.96 10.41 18.16
N THR A 150 4.63 9.72 17.07
CA THR A 150 5.60 8.95 16.28
C THR A 150 5.11 8.78 14.84
N VAL A 151 6.04 8.71 13.91
CA VAL A 151 5.76 8.43 12.49
C VAL A 151 6.21 7.01 12.17
N VAL A 152 5.38 6.27 11.45
CA VAL A 152 5.71 4.92 10.96
C VAL A 152 5.76 4.94 9.44
N ALA A 153 6.73 4.26 8.86
CA ALA A 153 6.76 4.02 7.41
C ALA A 153 6.80 2.51 7.11
N PRO A 154 6.28 2.06 5.95
CA PRO A 154 6.25 0.65 5.58
C PRO A 154 7.61 0.09 5.13
N SER A 155 8.60 0.95 4.91
CA SER A 155 9.97 0.61 4.59
C SER A 155 10.94 1.67 5.10
N ARG A 156 12.22 1.32 5.26
CA ARG A 156 13.28 2.26 5.60
C ARG A 156 13.42 3.33 4.51
N TRP A 157 13.38 2.89 3.26
CA TRP A 157 13.44 3.80 2.13
C TRP A 157 12.34 4.88 2.19
N MET A 158 11.09 4.50 2.49
CA MET A 158 10.00 5.48 2.60
C MET A 158 10.23 6.45 3.75
N LEU A 159 10.70 5.97 4.89
CA LEU A 159 11.03 6.82 6.03
C LEU A 159 12.14 7.82 5.69
N ASP A 160 13.18 7.36 4.98
CA ASP A 160 14.29 8.21 4.54
C ASP A 160 13.80 9.28 3.53
N GLN A 161 12.84 8.95 2.66
CA GLN A 161 12.21 9.95 1.75
C GLN A 161 11.41 10.99 2.53
N ILE A 162 10.65 10.59 3.53
CA ILE A 162 9.93 11.53 4.42
C ILE A 162 10.92 12.47 5.12
N GLU A 163 11.96 11.95 5.73
CA GLU A 163 12.96 12.77 6.40
C GLU A 163 13.74 13.67 5.42
N LEU A 164 13.98 13.21 4.20
CA LEU A 164 14.64 14.01 3.16
C LEU A 164 13.80 15.24 2.76
N HIS A 165 12.49 15.07 2.63
CA HIS A 165 11.62 16.13 2.11
C HIS A 165 11.00 17.02 3.18
N TYR A 166 10.85 16.53 4.41
CA TYR A 166 10.14 17.21 5.49
C TYR A 166 10.99 17.43 6.76
N GLY A 167 12.25 16.99 6.76
CA GLY A 167 13.17 17.14 7.90
C GLY A 167 13.14 15.96 8.86
N LYS A 168 14.12 15.92 9.75
CA LYS A 168 14.28 14.86 10.75
C LYS A 168 13.10 14.81 11.72
N LEU A 169 12.61 13.60 11.98
CA LEU A 169 11.49 13.32 12.88
C LEU A 169 11.98 13.08 14.31
N ALA A 170 11.25 13.57 15.31
CA ALA A 170 11.58 13.36 16.72
C ALA A 170 11.45 11.88 17.14
N SER A 171 10.48 11.17 16.56
CA SER A 171 10.27 9.74 16.79
C SER A 171 9.76 9.10 15.51
N SER A 172 10.43 8.04 15.09
CA SER A 172 10.01 7.30 13.89
C SER A 172 10.37 5.81 13.98
N SER A 173 9.67 4.98 13.23
CA SER A 173 9.96 3.55 13.13
C SER A 173 9.51 2.98 11.78
N VAL A 174 10.04 1.80 11.44
CA VAL A 174 9.60 1.04 10.27
C VAL A 174 8.77 -0.15 10.73
N VAL A 175 7.56 -0.27 10.19
CA VAL A 175 6.72 -1.45 10.34
C VAL A 175 6.28 -1.88 8.95
N HIS A 176 6.79 -3.01 8.50
CA HIS A 176 6.41 -3.55 7.19
C HIS A 176 4.93 -3.90 7.16
N ASN A 177 4.26 -3.57 6.06
CA ASN A 177 2.89 -4.03 5.84
C ASN A 177 2.86 -5.56 5.73
N GLY A 178 1.70 -6.15 6.01
CA GLY A 178 1.53 -7.59 5.96
C GLY A 178 0.22 -8.02 5.32
N ARG A 179 0.21 -9.27 4.85
CA ARG A 179 -0.99 -9.94 4.36
C ARG A 179 -1.22 -11.23 5.13
N THR A 180 -2.47 -11.62 5.29
CA THR A 180 -2.84 -12.91 5.88
C THR A 180 -2.48 -14.05 4.93
N PRO A 181 -1.47 -14.90 5.25
CA PRO A 181 -0.97 -15.90 4.30
C PRO A 181 -1.99 -16.95 3.90
N THR A 182 -2.94 -17.26 4.78
CA THR A 182 -3.97 -18.29 4.54
C THR A 182 -5.01 -17.89 3.49
N LEU A 183 -5.05 -16.62 3.08
CA LEU A 183 -5.88 -16.17 1.96
C LEU A 183 -5.36 -16.69 0.61
N PHE A 184 -4.07 -17.01 0.51
CA PHE A 184 -3.40 -17.38 -0.74
C PHE A 184 -3.11 -18.87 -0.77
N ASN A 185 -3.43 -19.52 -1.91
CA ASN A 185 -3.17 -20.95 -2.08
C ASN A 185 -1.88 -21.19 -2.87
N PRO A 186 -0.77 -21.56 -2.21
CA PRO A 186 0.51 -21.76 -2.87
C PRO A 186 0.66 -23.13 -3.56
N TYR A 187 -0.36 -23.99 -3.49
CA TYR A 187 -0.31 -25.38 -3.99
C TYR A 187 -1.01 -25.59 -5.33
N ILE A 188 -1.60 -24.54 -5.89
CA ILE A 188 -2.21 -24.58 -7.23
C ILE A 188 -1.10 -24.71 -8.29
N SER A 189 -1.32 -25.58 -9.28
CA SER A 189 -0.42 -25.73 -10.42
C SER A 189 -0.25 -24.41 -11.16
N LYS A 190 0.99 -24.00 -11.40
CA LYS A 190 1.34 -22.74 -12.03
C LYS A 190 1.24 -22.84 -13.56
N GLN A 191 0.72 -21.78 -14.17
CA GLN A 191 0.76 -21.55 -15.60
C GLN A 191 2.03 -20.76 -15.99
N GLU A 192 2.41 -20.82 -17.25
CA GLU A 192 3.57 -20.07 -17.76
C GLU A 192 3.21 -18.64 -18.17
N ASN A 193 2.42 -17.96 -17.33
CA ASN A 193 1.99 -16.60 -17.58
C ASN A 193 2.70 -15.61 -16.64
N ILE A 194 2.79 -14.39 -17.11
CA ILE A 194 3.29 -13.23 -16.38
C ILE A 194 2.08 -12.40 -15.96
N VAL A 195 2.02 -12.03 -14.69
CA VAL A 195 0.92 -11.20 -14.16
C VAL A 195 1.50 -9.94 -13.53
N THR A 196 0.84 -8.81 -13.71
CA THR A 196 1.00 -7.60 -12.91
C THR A 196 -0.37 -7.11 -12.44
N VAL A 197 -0.42 -6.53 -11.24
CA VAL A 197 -1.65 -6.02 -10.63
C VAL A 197 -1.42 -4.59 -10.16
N GLY A 198 -2.28 -3.67 -10.55
CA GLY A 198 -2.18 -2.28 -10.09
C GLY A 198 -3.01 -1.29 -10.90
N ARG A 199 -2.85 -0.02 -10.54
CA ARG A 199 -3.48 1.11 -11.24
C ARG A 199 -2.72 1.37 -12.53
N LEU A 200 -3.33 1.09 -13.69
CA LEU A 200 -2.67 1.20 -14.99
C LEU A 200 -2.37 2.64 -15.39
N TRP A 201 -3.18 3.59 -14.89
CA TRP A 201 -3.00 5.02 -15.09
C TRP A 201 -1.85 5.64 -14.26
N ASP A 202 -1.41 4.94 -13.19
CA ASP A 202 -0.35 5.43 -12.30
C ASP A 202 1.03 5.21 -12.93
N SER A 203 1.66 6.27 -13.38
CA SER A 203 3.00 6.22 -13.96
C SER A 203 4.06 5.70 -12.97
N GLY A 204 3.82 5.81 -11.66
CA GLY A 204 4.64 5.17 -10.65
C GLY A 204 4.65 3.65 -10.73
N LYS A 205 3.56 3.04 -11.20
CA LYS A 205 3.47 1.58 -11.44
C LYS A 205 4.16 1.14 -12.72
N ASN A 206 4.32 2.04 -13.69
CA ASN A 206 5.06 1.82 -14.94
C ASN A 206 4.69 0.54 -15.70
N VAL A 207 3.40 0.19 -15.68
CA VAL A 207 2.89 -1.03 -16.31
C VAL A 207 3.11 -1.02 -17.84
N SER A 208 3.15 0.19 -18.45
CA SER A 208 3.43 0.40 -19.87
C SER A 208 4.76 -0.22 -20.33
N LEU A 209 5.70 -0.49 -19.41
CA LEU A 209 6.96 -1.16 -19.73
C LEU A 209 6.74 -2.55 -20.32
N LEU A 210 5.69 -3.26 -19.89
CA LEU A 210 5.31 -4.57 -20.42
C LEU A 210 4.72 -4.52 -21.84
N LEU A 211 4.39 -3.33 -22.36
CA LEU A 211 3.80 -3.13 -23.68
C LEU A 211 4.79 -2.63 -24.73
N ARG A 212 5.98 -2.17 -24.33
CA ARG A 212 6.96 -1.57 -25.26
C ARG A 212 7.49 -2.57 -26.28
N ARG A 213 7.56 -3.86 -25.89
CA ARG A 213 7.92 -4.97 -26.77
C ARG A 213 7.08 -6.20 -26.47
N GLU A 214 7.11 -7.19 -27.34
CA GLU A 214 6.52 -8.50 -27.08
C GLU A 214 7.34 -9.23 -26.01
N MET A 215 6.71 -9.51 -24.86
CA MET A 215 7.32 -10.23 -23.75
C MET A 215 7.24 -11.75 -23.96
N PRO A 216 8.11 -12.56 -23.31
CA PRO A 216 8.03 -14.01 -23.42
C PRO A 216 6.76 -14.53 -22.76
N GLY A 217 5.97 -15.27 -23.53
CA GLY A 217 4.70 -15.86 -23.06
C GLY A 217 3.55 -14.88 -22.90
N THR A 218 2.49 -15.35 -22.25
CA THR A 218 1.26 -14.57 -22.03
C THR A 218 1.42 -13.61 -20.86
N VAL A 219 1.10 -12.33 -21.08
CA VAL A 219 1.08 -11.28 -20.05
C VAL A 219 -0.36 -10.93 -19.71
N ARG A 220 -0.68 -10.92 -18.43
CA ARG A 220 -1.96 -10.44 -17.91
C ARG A 220 -1.74 -9.21 -17.03
N ILE A 221 -2.36 -8.12 -17.40
CA ILE A 221 -2.32 -6.85 -16.70
C ILE A 221 -3.67 -6.62 -16.07
N VAL A 222 -3.74 -6.64 -14.73
CA VAL A 222 -4.98 -6.57 -13.97
C VAL A 222 -5.07 -5.24 -13.26
N GLY A 223 -6.16 -4.49 -13.47
CA GLY A 223 -6.41 -3.28 -12.71
C GLY A 223 -7.23 -2.22 -13.41
N CYS A 224 -7.46 -1.11 -12.68
CA CYS A 224 -8.19 0.03 -13.19
C CYS A 224 -7.34 0.83 -14.20
N ASP A 225 -7.90 1.06 -15.38
CA ASP A 225 -7.28 1.83 -16.47
C ASP A 225 -7.60 3.33 -16.43
N ARG A 226 -8.49 3.77 -15.52
CA ARG A 226 -9.00 5.14 -15.43
C ARG A 226 -8.58 5.80 -14.14
N HIS A 227 -8.03 7.01 -14.26
CA HIS A 227 -7.81 7.88 -13.10
C HIS A 227 -9.16 8.35 -12.53
N PRO A 228 -9.38 8.35 -11.20
CA PRO A 228 -10.65 8.75 -10.59
C PRO A 228 -11.12 10.17 -10.99
N GLU A 229 -10.17 11.09 -11.16
CA GLU A 229 -10.46 12.50 -11.50
C GLU A 229 -10.43 12.81 -13.01
N TRP A 230 -10.03 11.87 -13.88
CA TRP A 230 -9.89 12.11 -15.32
C TRP A 230 -11.03 11.42 -16.10
N ARG A 231 -11.94 12.21 -16.63
CA ARG A 231 -13.06 11.69 -17.42
C ARG A 231 -12.67 11.06 -18.76
N ASN A 232 -11.48 11.35 -19.30
CA ASN A 232 -11.05 11.00 -20.66
C ASN A 232 -9.67 10.34 -20.79
N GLY A 233 -9.16 9.68 -19.77
CA GLY A 233 -7.85 9.02 -19.83
C GLY A 233 -7.97 7.51 -19.77
N ALA A 234 -8.24 6.86 -20.90
CA ALA A 234 -8.06 5.41 -20.99
C ALA A 234 -6.59 5.09 -21.25
N PHE A 235 -6.07 4.05 -20.61
CA PHE A 235 -4.80 3.43 -20.97
C PHE A 235 -4.86 3.06 -22.46
N ALA A 236 -3.88 3.49 -23.27
CA ALA A 236 -3.95 3.40 -24.73
C ALA A 236 -4.03 1.93 -25.20
N ALA A 237 -5.24 1.46 -25.50
CA ALA A 237 -5.50 0.13 -26.04
C ALA A 237 -4.74 -0.13 -27.36
N GLU A 238 -4.35 0.92 -28.06
CA GLU A 238 -3.60 0.86 -29.32
C GLU A 238 -2.18 0.31 -29.20
N MET A 239 -1.64 0.21 -27.97
CA MET A 239 -0.31 -0.35 -27.69
C MET A 239 -0.33 -1.80 -27.23
N VAL A 240 -1.50 -2.43 -27.15
CA VAL A 240 -1.60 -3.80 -26.62
C VAL A 240 -1.06 -4.80 -27.63
N ARG A 241 -0.08 -5.59 -27.22
CA ARG A 241 0.52 -6.65 -28.03
C ARG A 241 -0.39 -7.89 -28.05
N PRO A 242 -0.31 -8.77 -29.07
CA PRO A 242 -1.19 -9.94 -29.20
C PRO A 242 -1.13 -10.90 -28.00
N ASN A 243 0.00 -10.98 -27.30
CA ASN A 243 0.21 -11.83 -26.14
C ASN A 243 -0.14 -11.15 -24.79
N VAL A 244 -0.68 -9.91 -24.82
CA VAL A 244 -1.06 -9.15 -23.63
C VAL A 244 -2.58 -9.10 -23.48
N HIS A 245 -3.04 -9.43 -22.28
CA HIS A 245 -4.45 -9.33 -21.90
C HIS A 245 -4.61 -8.25 -20.83
N LEU A 246 -5.46 -7.26 -21.10
CA LEU A 246 -5.88 -6.27 -20.11
C LEU A 246 -7.12 -6.80 -19.41
N ASP A 247 -6.99 -7.17 -18.16
CA ASP A 247 -8.11 -7.60 -17.33
C ASP A 247 -8.63 -6.38 -16.52
N PRO A 248 -9.96 -6.26 -16.35
CA PRO A 248 -10.53 -5.20 -15.55
C PRO A 248 -10.09 -5.31 -14.10
N GLU A 249 -10.40 -4.29 -13.29
CA GLU A 249 -10.23 -4.35 -11.85
C GLU A 249 -10.92 -5.59 -11.27
N GLN A 250 -10.20 -6.32 -10.43
CA GLN A 250 -10.63 -7.55 -9.81
C GLN A 250 -10.82 -7.36 -8.31
N ASP A 251 -11.84 -8.00 -7.75
CA ASP A 251 -11.98 -8.13 -6.31
C ASP A 251 -10.88 -9.03 -5.71
N GLU A 252 -10.78 -9.09 -4.40
CA GLU A 252 -9.75 -9.87 -3.72
C GLU A 252 -9.79 -11.36 -4.06
N ARG A 253 -10.99 -11.95 -4.18
CA ARG A 253 -11.14 -13.37 -4.49
C ARG A 253 -10.63 -13.67 -5.89
N GLN A 254 -10.92 -12.79 -6.83
CA GLN A 254 -10.45 -12.88 -8.22
C GLN A 254 -8.92 -12.70 -8.29
N ILE A 255 -8.36 -11.71 -7.56
CA ILE A 255 -6.90 -11.52 -7.46
C ILE A 255 -6.22 -12.76 -6.89
N VAL A 256 -6.73 -13.32 -5.80
CA VAL A 256 -6.21 -14.56 -5.20
C VAL A 256 -6.20 -15.71 -6.22
N GLN A 257 -7.28 -15.88 -7.01
CA GLN A 257 -7.36 -16.93 -8.02
C GLN A 257 -6.39 -16.68 -9.20
N THR A 258 -6.27 -15.43 -9.62
CA THR A 258 -5.34 -15.02 -10.69
C THR A 258 -3.91 -15.29 -10.29
N LEU A 259 -3.49 -14.85 -9.10
CA LEU A 259 -2.14 -15.04 -8.57
C LEU A 259 -1.85 -16.52 -8.24
N ALA A 260 -2.83 -17.27 -7.75
CA ALA A 260 -2.65 -18.70 -7.49
C ALA A 260 -2.18 -19.47 -8.73
N ARG A 261 -2.64 -19.07 -9.92
CA ARG A 261 -2.28 -19.71 -11.20
C ARG A 261 -1.06 -19.09 -11.89
N ALA A 262 -0.70 -17.85 -11.54
CA ALA A 262 0.40 -17.15 -12.18
C ALA A 262 1.76 -17.77 -11.85
N GLY A 263 2.61 -17.96 -12.86
CA GLY A 263 3.98 -18.44 -12.69
C GLY A 263 4.95 -17.33 -12.30
N ILE A 264 4.78 -16.14 -12.89
CA ILE A 264 5.67 -14.98 -12.72
C ILE A 264 4.83 -13.76 -12.37
N TYR A 265 5.29 -12.96 -11.42
CA TYR A 265 4.77 -11.64 -11.13
C TYR A 265 5.80 -10.57 -11.53
N ALA A 266 5.39 -9.61 -12.37
CA ALA A 266 6.22 -8.51 -12.81
C ALA A 266 5.88 -7.23 -12.02
N ALA A 267 6.77 -6.82 -11.12
CA ALA A 267 6.68 -5.59 -10.35
C ALA A 267 7.49 -4.48 -11.05
N THR A 268 6.85 -3.76 -11.98
CA THR A 268 7.49 -2.78 -12.87
C THR A 268 7.61 -1.37 -12.30
N SER A 269 7.19 -1.15 -11.06
CA SER A 269 7.08 0.17 -10.44
C SER A 269 8.40 0.94 -10.42
N GLN A 270 8.34 2.23 -10.72
CA GLN A 270 9.41 3.20 -10.49
C GLN A 270 9.33 3.82 -9.09
N TYR A 271 8.15 3.78 -8.50
CA TYR A 271 7.88 4.21 -7.13
C TYR A 271 6.96 3.19 -6.45
N GLU A 272 7.44 2.60 -5.39
CA GLU A 272 6.68 1.64 -4.58
C GLU A 272 7.22 1.65 -3.15
N PRO A 273 6.59 2.36 -2.21
CA PRO A 273 7.04 2.38 -0.81
C PRO A 273 7.09 1.01 -0.14
N PHE A 274 6.20 0.09 -0.53
CA PHE A 274 6.16 -1.27 -0.01
C PHE A 274 5.74 -2.31 -1.08
N GLY A 275 4.51 -2.19 -1.60
CA GLY A 275 3.97 -3.12 -2.59
C GLY A 275 3.28 -4.34 -1.99
N LEU A 276 1.97 -4.25 -1.72
CA LEU A 276 1.18 -5.40 -1.27
C LEU A 276 1.00 -6.46 -2.38
N ALA A 277 0.86 -6.04 -3.63
CA ALA A 277 0.66 -6.97 -4.74
C ALA A 277 1.85 -7.94 -4.98
N PRO A 278 3.14 -7.53 -4.92
CA PRO A 278 4.27 -8.46 -4.86
C PRO A 278 4.21 -9.42 -3.66
N VAL A 279 3.76 -8.98 -2.48
CA VAL A 279 3.59 -9.87 -1.31
C VAL A 279 2.51 -10.92 -1.58
N GLU A 280 1.37 -10.53 -2.13
CA GLU A 280 0.26 -11.42 -2.50
C GLU A 280 0.69 -12.46 -3.54
N ALA A 281 1.44 -12.01 -4.55
CA ALA A 281 2.03 -12.88 -5.56
C ALA A 281 3.03 -13.88 -4.96
N ALA A 282 3.90 -13.43 -4.08
CA ALA A 282 4.85 -14.28 -3.38
C ALA A 282 4.16 -15.29 -2.46
N LEU A 283 3.12 -14.89 -1.71
CA LEU A 283 2.30 -15.80 -0.90
C LEU A 283 1.56 -16.83 -1.75
N SER A 284 1.31 -16.52 -3.01
CA SER A 284 0.79 -17.45 -4.02
C SER A 284 1.88 -18.30 -4.69
N ARG A 285 3.16 -18.17 -4.33
CA ARG A 285 4.34 -18.81 -4.98
C ARG A 285 4.57 -18.38 -6.44
N CYS A 286 4.31 -17.14 -6.82
CA CYS A 286 4.83 -16.57 -8.05
C CYS A 286 6.33 -16.28 -7.91
N ALA A 287 7.12 -16.52 -8.94
CA ALA A 287 8.47 -15.97 -9.04
C ALA A 287 8.35 -14.45 -9.23
N ILE A 288 9.09 -13.67 -8.44
CA ILE A 288 9.02 -12.21 -8.47
C ILE A 288 10.12 -11.66 -9.37
N VAL A 289 9.74 -10.86 -10.38
CA VAL A 289 10.64 -10.03 -11.18
C VAL A 289 10.33 -8.57 -10.81
N ALA A 290 11.30 -7.85 -10.26
CA ALA A 290 11.09 -6.52 -9.71
C ALA A 290 12.05 -5.49 -10.30
N SER A 291 11.56 -4.27 -10.50
CA SER A 291 12.39 -3.10 -10.79
C SER A 291 13.51 -2.95 -9.76
N ASP A 292 14.71 -2.64 -10.21
CA ASP A 292 15.83 -2.29 -9.34
C ASP A 292 15.65 -0.87 -8.78
N ILE A 293 14.74 -0.74 -7.82
CA ILE A 293 14.52 0.48 -7.05
C ILE A 293 14.87 0.24 -5.58
N PRO A 294 15.30 1.30 -4.84
CA PRO A 294 15.82 1.12 -3.49
C PRO A 294 14.86 0.41 -2.54
N SER A 295 13.55 0.71 -2.60
CA SER A 295 12.55 0.05 -1.76
C SER A 295 12.39 -1.44 -2.07
N PHE A 296 12.41 -1.83 -3.36
CA PHE A 296 12.36 -3.24 -3.71
C PHE A 296 13.66 -3.97 -3.36
N ARG A 297 14.82 -3.31 -3.46
CA ARG A 297 16.08 -3.88 -2.95
C ARG A 297 16.01 -4.13 -1.45
N GLU A 298 15.53 -3.17 -0.67
CA GLU A 298 15.34 -3.34 0.78
C GLU A 298 14.44 -4.53 1.09
N LEU A 299 13.31 -4.64 0.36
CA LEU A 299 12.25 -5.58 0.72
C LEU A 299 12.42 -6.97 0.12
N TRP A 300 13.09 -7.12 -1.02
CA TRP A 300 13.10 -8.36 -1.82
C TRP A 300 14.50 -8.88 -2.16
N ASP A 301 15.56 -8.33 -1.57
CA ASP A 301 16.91 -8.84 -1.84
C ASP A 301 17.02 -10.33 -1.48
N GLY A 302 17.59 -11.13 -2.39
CA GLY A 302 17.66 -12.59 -2.28
C GLY A 302 16.34 -13.34 -2.54
N ALA A 303 15.19 -12.63 -2.78
CA ALA A 303 13.88 -13.25 -2.99
C ALA A 303 13.19 -12.84 -4.30
N ALA A 304 13.80 -11.96 -5.09
CA ALA A 304 13.36 -11.56 -6.42
C ALA A 304 14.50 -11.53 -7.42
N ILE A 305 14.15 -11.63 -8.70
CA ILE A 305 15.07 -11.31 -9.81
C ILE A 305 14.87 -9.85 -10.15
N PHE A 306 15.93 -9.07 -10.11
CA PHE A 306 15.86 -7.64 -10.41
C PHE A 306 16.21 -7.36 -11.87
N PHE A 307 15.51 -6.37 -12.44
CA PHE A 307 15.84 -5.79 -13.75
C PHE A 307 16.08 -4.28 -13.58
N HIS A 308 16.87 -3.68 -14.48
CA HIS A 308 17.20 -2.26 -14.40
C HIS A 308 15.94 -1.40 -14.51
N ASN A 309 15.79 -0.44 -13.59
CA ASN A 309 14.59 0.38 -13.52
C ASN A 309 14.27 1.09 -14.85
N ASN A 310 13.06 0.92 -15.35
CA ASN A 310 12.54 1.48 -16.60
C ASN A 310 13.29 1.01 -17.87
N ASP A 311 13.90 -0.17 -17.83
CA ASP A 311 14.64 -0.78 -18.94
C ASP A 311 13.89 -2.03 -19.44
N GLU A 312 13.33 -1.95 -20.64
CA GLU A 312 12.53 -3.04 -21.24
C GLU A 312 13.36 -4.24 -21.67
N GLU A 313 14.63 -4.03 -22.07
CA GLU A 313 15.53 -5.13 -22.44
C GLU A 313 15.92 -5.95 -21.22
N SER A 314 16.26 -5.28 -20.11
CA SER A 314 16.57 -5.91 -18.85
C SER A 314 15.35 -6.66 -18.27
N LEU A 315 14.15 -6.08 -18.38
CA LEU A 315 12.90 -6.74 -17.99
C LEU A 315 12.65 -7.98 -18.83
N PHE A 316 12.79 -7.87 -20.16
CA PHE A 316 12.62 -8.99 -21.08
C PHE A 316 13.57 -10.14 -20.72
N ALA A 317 14.86 -9.87 -20.56
CA ALA A 317 15.87 -10.87 -20.22
C ALA A 317 15.56 -11.60 -18.89
N ALA A 318 15.08 -10.86 -17.87
CA ALA A 318 14.67 -11.44 -16.59
C ALA A 318 13.45 -12.36 -16.74
N LEU A 319 12.45 -11.94 -17.52
CA LEU A 319 11.25 -12.72 -17.79
C LEU A 319 11.53 -13.94 -18.67
N GLU A 320 12.34 -13.79 -19.72
CA GLU A 320 12.76 -14.88 -20.62
C GLU A 320 13.49 -16.00 -19.86
N ARG A 321 14.40 -15.62 -18.97
CA ARG A 321 15.12 -16.57 -18.11
C ARG A 321 14.18 -17.41 -17.25
N LEU A 322 13.13 -16.82 -16.69
CA LEU A 322 12.15 -17.54 -15.88
C LEU A 322 11.15 -18.33 -16.75
N HIS A 323 10.76 -17.77 -17.91
CA HIS A 323 9.85 -18.44 -18.83
C HIS A 323 10.51 -19.72 -19.41
N GLY A 324 11.78 -19.63 -19.81
CA GLY A 324 12.54 -20.74 -20.38
C GLY A 324 12.98 -21.82 -19.38
N SER A 325 12.83 -21.60 -18.06
CA SER A 325 13.24 -22.55 -17.03
C SER A 325 12.17 -22.78 -15.95
N PRO A 326 11.31 -23.80 -16.13
CA PRO A 326 10.30 -24.16 -15.12
C PRO A 326 10.90 -24.47 -13.73
N GLU A 327 12.09 -25.02 -13.68
CA GLU A 327 12.78 -25.30 -12.43
C GLU A 327 13.20 -24.02 -11.73
N LEU A 328 13.91 -23.11 -12.42
CA LEU A 328 14.28 -21.82 -11.86
C LEU A 328 13.06 -21.01 -11.41
N ARG A 329 11.99 -21.00 -12.21
CA ARG A 329 10.74 -20.33 -11.87
C ARG A 329 10.14 -20.88 -10.58
N ARG A 330 10.10 -22.21 -10.40
CA ARG A 330 9.64 -22.85 -9.18
C ARG A 330 10.51 -22.50 -7.98
N ASP A 331 11.83 -22.52 -8.14
CA ASP A 331 12.77 -22.24 -7.05
C ASP A 331 12.69 -20.78 -6.61
N GLN A 332 12.60 -19.82 -7.56
CA GLN A 332 12.37 -18.41 -7.25
C GLN A 332 11.01 -18.18 -6.60
N GLY A 333 9.95 -18.86 -7.04
CA GLY A 333 8.64 -18.81 -6.41
C GLY A 333 8.66 -19.33 -4.95
N ASN A 334 9.43 -20.37 -4.68
CA ASN A 334 9.62 -20.89 -3.31
C ASN A 334 10.40 -19.90 -2.43
N LEU A 335 11.48 -19.30 -2.95
CA LEU A 335 12.25 -18.27 -2.23
C LEU A 335 11.34 -17.08 -1.86
N ALA A 336 10.61 -16.54 -2.84
CA ALA A 336 9.68 -15.43 -2.63
C ALA A 336 8.59 -15.79 -1.59
N TYR A 337 8.01 -16.98 -1.68
CA TYR A 337 6.98 -17.45 -0.74
C TYR A 337 7.48 -17.52 0.70
N HIS A 338 8.63 -18.15 0.94
CA HIS A 338 9.19 -18.25 2.28
C HIS A 338 9.61 -16.90 2.82
N HIS A 339 10.15 -16.02 1.98
CA HIS A 339 10.50 -14.66 2.34
C HIS A 339 9.25 -13.86 2.77
N ALA A 340 8.18 -13.84 1.95
CA ALA A 340 6.96 -13.12 2.26
C ALA A 340 6.29 -13.63 3.54
N ARG A 341 6.17 -14.94 3.72
CA ARG A 341 5.62 -15.52 4.95
C ARG A 341 6.41 -15.15 6.21
N ARG A 342 7.73 -15.09 6.09
CA ARG A 342 8.60 -14.78 7.22
C ARG A 342 8.57 -13.30 7.58
N HIS A 343 8.48 -12.40 6.61
CA HIS A 343 8.71 -10.98 6.81
C HIS A 343 7.46 -10.11 6.68
N PHE A 344 6.46 -10.55 5.90
CA PHE A 344 5.32 -9.73 5.49
C PHE A 344 3.97 -10.38 5.82
N SER A 345 3.89 -11.12 6.93
CA SER A 345 2.61 -11.62 7.41
C SER A 345 1.83 -10.57 8.20
N ALA A 346 0.49 -10.62 8.15
CA ALA A 346 -0.38 -9.72 8.89
C ALA A 346 -0.15 -9.83 10.41
N GLU A 347 0.08 -11.04 10.91
CA GLU A 347 0.34 -11.30 12.33
C GLU A 347 1.59 -10.54 12.81
N ARG A 348 2.65 -10.54 11.99
CA ARG A 348 3.89 -9.81 12.29
C ARG A 348 3.69 -8.31 12.29
N MET A 349 2.97 -7.78 11.31
CA MET A 349 2.62 -6.36 11.22
C MET A 349 1.80 -5.94 12.46
N VAL A 350 0.74 -6.67 12.79
CA VAL A 350 -0.13 -6.38 13.93
C VAL A 350 0.65 -6.46 15.26
N ALA A 351 1.51 -7.47 15.43
CA ALA A 351 2.34 -7.59 16.62
C ALA A 351 3.27 -6.37 16.78
N ALA A 352 3.92 -5.93 15.70
CA ALA A 352 4.80 -4.75 15.73
C ALA A 352 4.04 -3.46 16.10
N TYR A 353 2.84 -3.26 15.55
CA TYR A 353 1.99 -2.13 15.94
C TYR A 353 1.52 -2.23 17.40
N LYS A 354 1.10 -3.40 17.87
CA LYS A 354 0.71 -3.60 19.29
C LYS A 354 1.86 -3.30 20.24
N ASP A 355 3.07 -3.66 19.89
CA ASP A 355 4.26 -3.36 20.70
C ASP A 355 4.58 -1.85 20.67
N LEU A 356 4.40 -1.19 19.53
CA LEU A 356 4.51 0.27 19.43
C LEU A 356 3.46 0.96 20.30
N TYR A 357 2.19 0.58 20.20
CA TYR A 357 1.08 1.20 20.94
C TYR A 357 1.27 1.06 22.47
N ARG A 358 1.72 -0.09 22.95
CA ARG A 358 2.01 -0.29 24.39
C ARG A 358 3.10 0.64 24.92
N ARG A 359 4.05 1.03 24.07
CA ARG A 359 5.09 2.02 24.46
C ARG A 359 4.57 3.44 24.51
N LEU A 360 3.54 3.77 23.73
CA LEU A 360 2.98 5.12 23.62
C LEU A 360 1.88 5.38 24.63
N VAL A 361 1.14 4.35 25.05
CA VAL A 361 0.03 4.46 26.00
C VAL A 361 0.51 3.98 27.37
N PRO A 362 0.60 4.85 28.40
CA PRO A 362 1.01 4.46 29.75
C PRO A 362 0.09 3.42 30.35
N ALA A 363 0.64 2.42 31.06
CA ALA A 363 -0.12 1.35 31.67
C ALA A 363 -1.22 1.83 32.66
N GLN A 364 -1.06 3.01 33.24
CA GLN A 364 -2.02 3.65 34.14
C GLN A 364 -3.31 4.13 33.42
N ALA A 365 -3.25 4.44 32.13
CA ALA A 365 -4.41 4.85 31.34
C ALA A 365 -5.30 3.66 30.94
N LEU A 366 -4.83 2.42 31.03
CA LEU A 366 -5.56 1.20 30.64
C LEU A 366 -6.39 0.60 31.82
N SER A 367 -6.29 1.16 33.01
CA SER A 367 -6.95 0.66 34.24
C SER A 367 -8.07 1.57 34.76
N ALA A 368 -8.36 2.65 34.06
CA ALA A 368 -9.46 3.58 34.36
C ALA A 368 -10.62 3.36 33.37
#